data_72ee760ff8da611b6eae90d7d954ffeb
#
_entry.id   72ee760ff8da611b6eae90d7d954ffeb
#
_cell.length_a   1.000
_cell.length_b   1.000
_cell.length_c   1.000
_cell.angle_alpha   90.00
_cell.angle_beta   90.00
_cell.angle_gamma   90.00
#
_symmetry.space_group_name_H-M   'P 1'
#
loop_
_entity.id
_entity.type
_entity.pdbx_description
1 polymer ?
#
loop_
_entity_poly.entity_id
_entity_poly.type
_entity_poly.pdbx_seq_one_letter_code
_entity_poly.pdbx_strand_id
1 'polypeptide(L)'
;MSDGKVVAIVLCAGKGTRMNSPSLHKVCFEIAGKPAIHRTLDALVSADIKSFVVVLGSMAGQVMECVGSTYPGVAFTYQPAPVGTGDAVARAVQTLDQFETDAPVIVVMGDKIVSPVLTSRILERFRQTNADVVFAVQPTENYPLGGRVIVEGGRVLGIAEMKDIEAASAANQHVTVAGKTIAADDALNAEYANTAVYLFKQSVLRQKLRELTTDNVQREYYLTDTISMIAGSGGLVEYVPTESDQEVLSFNTVEELLDVERSLISASGLAGEYSPTKWKPVSSWNSLLSSDSDRVTSALTEIYGNDEVLISERNEAYQAVIALFAQRYGTDRDVIITRAPGRANLMGRHVEHRGGWVNVIAINKEVLCVAARRDDDLVRIVNTDSTFPEQEFRIGDHFRRMDWQTWTQYLDAGETQELVLNAKGNWVNYVKAAILRLQYSVKDKPLRGMDLAFTGNIPVAAGLSSSSAVVVATAEAAIEVNALDIEPQQFVDLCGEGEWYVGSRGGSGDHAAMKFGDRGNI
;
A
#
# COMPACT_ATOMS: atom_id res chain seq x y z
N MET A 1 40.50 17.26 6.42
CA MET A 1 39.73 16.07 6.01
C MET A 1 39.06 16.45 4.71
N SER A 2 39.29 15.72 3.62
CA SER A 2 38.63 15.98 2.35
C SER A 2 37.12 15.96 2.57
N ASP A 3 36.38 16.82 1.91
CA ASP A 3 34.89 16.79 1.84
C ASP A 3 34.45 15.42 1.29
N GLY A 4 34.48 14.41 2.18
CA GLY A 4 34.22 13.03 1.83
C GLY A 4 32.74 12.87 1.48
N LYS A 5 32.46 12.66 0.21
CA LYS A 5 31.12 12.35 -0.28
C LYS A 5 30.63 11.08 0.43
N VAL A 6 29.56 11.17 1.20
CA VAL A 6 28.91 10.01 1.82
C VAL A 6 28.25 9.17 0.73
N VAL A 7 28.34 7.85 0.84
CA VAL A 7 27.62 6.92 -0.03
C VAL A 7 26.47 6.29 0.74
N ALA A 8 25.29 6.23 0.14
CA ALA A 8 24.15 5.56 0.75
C ALA A 8 23.99 4.14 0.22
N ILE A 9 23.81 3.18 1.12
CA ILE A 9 23.38 1.82 0.84
C ILE A 9 21.93 1.69 1.25
N VAL A 10 21.05 1.39 0.29
CA VAL A 10 19.61 1.24 0.51
C VAL A 10 19.23 -0.22 0.35
N LEU A 11 18.72 -0.84 1.41
CA LEU A 11 18.42 -2.27 1.42
C LEU A 11 17.00 -2.56 0.95
N CYS A 12 16.88 -3.20 -0.21
CA CYS A 12 15.62 -3.58 -0.87
C CYS A 12 15.54 -5.08 -1.20
N ALA A 13 16.33 -5.93 -0.53
CA ALA A 13 16.41 -7.35 -0.85
C ALA A 13 15.31 -8.22 -0.20
N GLY A 14 14.56 -7.67 0.76
CA GLY A 14 13.54 -8.39 1.51
C GLY A 14 12.33 -8.81 0.66
N LYS A 15 11.72 -9.96 0.99
CA LYS A 15 10.56 -10.50 0.27
C LYS A 15 9.25 -9.73 0.53
N GLY A 16 9.18 -8.90 1.58
CA GLY A 16 7.98 -8.14 1.92
C GLY A 16 6.71 -8.98 2.18
N THR A 17 6.84 -10.21 2.63
CA THR A 17 5.74 -11.20 2.74
C THR A 17 4.54 -10.73 3.55
N ARG A 18 4.74 -9.83 4.53
CA ARG A 18 3.66 -9.28 5.37
C ARG A 18 2.73 -8.29 4.62
N MET A 19 3.16 -7.77 3.47
CA MET A 19 2.31 -6.92 2.61
C MET A 19 1.29 -7.73 1.82
N ASN A 20 1.41 -9.07 1.75
CA ASN A 20 0.56 -9.95 0.96
C ASN A 20 0.40 -9.49 -0.50
N SER A 21 1.43 -8.89 -1.09
CA SER A 21 1.42 -8.44 -2.47
C SER A 21 2.31 -9.35 -3.32
N PRO A 22 1.74 -10.21 -4.16
CA PRO A 22 2.50 -11.06 -5.07
C PRO A 22 3.01 -10.29 -6.30
N SER A 23 2.40 -9.14 -6.62
CA SER A 23 2.62 -8.41 -7.87
C SER A 23 3.46 -7.14 -7.71
N LEU A 24 3.60 -6.57 -6.51
CA LEU A 24 4.34 -5.33 -6.30
C LEU A 24 5.31 -5.44 -5.11
N HIS A 25 6.57 -5.05 -5.35
CA HIS A 25 7.58 -5.04 -4.28
C HIS A 25 7.25 -3.98 -3.22
N LYS A 26 7.46 -4.31 -1.93
CA LYS A 26 7.12 -3.46 -0.78
C LYS A 26 7.60 -2.00 -0.92
N VAL A 27 8.82 -1.78 -1.36
CA VAL A 27 9.40 -0.43 -1.47
C VAL A 27 8.87 0.38 -2.65
N CYS A 28 8.17 -0.26 -3.59
CA CYS A 28 7.54 0.36 -4.75
C CYS A 28 6.10 0.81 -4.48
N PHE A 29 5.52 0.46 -3.31
CA PHE A 29 4.20 0.99 -2.95
C PHE A 29 4.26 2.50 -2.83
N GLU A 30 3.26 3.14 -3.39
CA GLU A 30 3.14 4.60 -3.29
C GLU A 30 2.62 5.00 -1.90
N ILE A 31 3.24 6.02 -1.37
CA ILE A 31 2.85 6.68 -0.13
C ILE A 31 2.73 8.17 -0.46
N ALA A 32 1.54 8.74 -0.34
CA ALA A 32 1.23 10.11 -0.76
C ALA A 32 1.75 10.41 -2.19
N GLY A 33 1.39 9.55 -3.17
CA GLY A 33 1.67 9.71 -4.61
C GLY A 33 3.13 9.55 -5.02
N LYS A 34 3.96 8.92 -4.17
CA LYS A 34 5.37 8.69 -4.44
C LYS A 34 5.82 7.34 -3.91
N PRO A 35 6.53 6.51 -4.67
CA PRO A 35 7.06 5.24 -4.18
C PRO A 35 7.84 5.43 -2.87
N ALA A 36 7.67 4.50 -1.93
CA ALA A 36 8.33 4.58 -0.61
C ALA A 36 9.85 4.77 -0.73
N ILE A 37 10.48 4.01 -1.63
CA ILE A 37 11.92 4.13 -1.88
C ILE A 37 12.32 5.51 -2.39
N HIS A 38 11.49 6.18 -3.19
CA HIS A 38 11.79 7.54 -3.66
C HIS A 38 11.79 8.54 -2.52
N ARG A 39 10.91 8.37 -1.52
CA ARG A 39 10.92 9.22 -0.32
C ARG A 39 12.20 9.08 0.48
N THR A 40 12.69 7.84 0.62
CA THR A 40 13.99 7.57 1.25
C THR A 40 15.13 8.21 0.48
N LEU A 41 15.17 8.04 -0.84
CA LEU A 41 16.22 8.62 -1.70
C LEU A 41 16.18 10.15 -1.71
N ASP A 42 15.00 10.76 -1.80
CA ASP A 42 14.85 12.23 -1.75
C ASP A 42 15.31 12.82 -0.42
N ALA A 43 15.03 12.16 0.70
CA ALA A 43 15.50 12.59 2.01
C ALA A 43 17.04 12.59 2.07
N LEU A 44 17.67 11.56 1.52
CA LEU A 44 19.13 11.46 1.41
C LEU A 44 19.71 12.53 0.46
N VAL A 45 19.07 12.75 -0.69
CA VAL A 45 19.45 13.83 -1.63
C VAL A 45 19.35 15.20 -0.96
N SER A 46 18.29 15.43 -0.16
CA SER A 46 18.10 16.68 0.60
C SER A 46 19.18 16.90 1.66
N ALA A 47 19.83 15.83 2.14
CA ALA A 47 21.00 15.87 3.01
C ALA A 47 22.34 15.89 2.25
N ASP A 48 22.32 16.23 0.95
CA ASP A 48 23.46 16.31 0.02
C ASP A 48 24.17 14.96 -0.24
N ILE A 49 23.48 13.83 -0.05
CA ILE A 49 23.95 12.49 -0.40
C ILE A 49 23.49 12.16 -1.82
N LYS A 50 24.43 12.02 -2.77
CA LYS A 50 24.12 11.84 -4.20
C LYS A 50 24.62 10.53 -4.79
N SER A 51 25.31 9.71 -4.00
CA SER A 51 25.85 8.42 -4.43
C SER A 51 25.09 7.31 -3.71
N PHE A 52 24.49 6.41 -4.48
CA PHE A 52 23.61 5.36 -3.98
C PHE A 52 24.01 3.99 -4.49
N VAL A 53 23.95 2.98 -3.60
CA VAL A 53 23.96 1.57 -3.96
C VAL A 53 22.67 0.94 -3.42
N VAL A 54 21.80 0.49 -4.31
CA VAL A 54 20.56 -0.18 -3.93
C VAL A 54 20.77 -1.68 -3.97
N VAL A 55 20.53 -2.36 -2.84
CA VAL A 55 20.64 -3.81 -2.74
C VAL A 55 19.33 -4.47 -3.10
N LEU A 56 19.33 -5.22 -4.18
CA LEU A 56 18.19 -5.91 -4.74
C LEU A 56 18.10 -7.36 -4.27
N GLY A 57 16.91 -7.91 -4.28
CA GLY A 57 16.64 -9.32 -3.97
C GLY A 57 15.40 -9.83 -4.71
N SER A 58 14.34 -10.15 -3.98
CA SER A 58 13.06 -10.52 -4.58
C SER A 58 12.53 -9.39 -5.46
N MET A 59 11.89 -9.71 -6.60
CA MET A 59 11.31 -8.74 -7.54
C MET A 59 12.28 -7.63 -7.98
N ALA A 60 13.57 -7.96 -8.15
CA ALA A 60 14.64 -7.01 -8.46
C ALA A 60 14.32 -6.10 -9.65
N GLY A 61 13.69 -6.63 -10.72
CA GLY A 61 13.31 -5.88 -11.90
C GLY A 61 12.40 -4.69 -11.62
N GLN A 62 11.42 -4.87 -10.73
CA GLN A 62 10.50 -3.79 -10.33
C GLN A 62 11.21 -2.67 -9.58
N VAL A 63 12.09 -3.03 -8.64
CA VAL A 63 12.85 -2.03 -7.87
C VAL A 63 13.82 -1.27 -8.79
N MET A 64 14.47 -1.97 -9.75
CA MET A 64 15.34 -1.33 -10.72
C MET A 64 14.58 -0.35 -11.62
N GLU A 65 13.41 -0.73 -12.11
CA GLU A 65 12.56 0.12 -12.95
C GLU A 65 12.05 1.33 -12.16
N CYS A 66 11.50 1.08 -10.96
CA CYS A 66 11.02 2.13 -10.06
C CYS A 66 12.10 3.18 -9.76
N VAL A 67 13.32 2.75 -9.37
CA VAL A 67 14.41 3.65 -9.01
C VAL A 67 15.09 4.25 -10.24
N GLY A 68 15.37 3.43 -11.25
CA GLY A 68 16.17 3.82 -12.43
C GLY A 68 15.51 4.90 -13.29
N SER A 69 14.17 4.96 -13.31
CA SER A 69 13.43 5.98 -14.03
C SER A 69 13.65 7.39 -13.48
N THR A 70 13.92 7.52 -12.18
CA THR A 70 14.05 8.82 -11.48
C THR A 70 15.50 9.12 -11.06
N TYR A 71 16.29 8.10 -10.75
CA TYR A 71 17.65 8.23 -10.23
C TYR A 71 18.65 7.49 -11.13
N PRO A 72 19.01 8.02 -12.32
CA PRO A 72 19.82 7.31 -13.32
C PRO A 72 21.27 7.04 -12.89
N GLY A 73 21.76 7.71 -11.82
CA GLY A 73 23.11 7.50 -11.28
C GLY A 73 23.22 6.47 -10.17
N VAL A 74 22.15 5.70 -9.90
CA VAL A 74 22.15 4.68 -8.84
C VAL A 74 22.87 3.42 -9.32
N ALA A 75 23.78 2.89 -8.50
CA ALA A 75 24.33 1.55 -8.66
C ALA A 75 23.43 0.50 -8.01
N PHE A 76 23.35 -0.67 -8.63
CA PHE A 76 22.60 -1.80 -8.08
C PHE A 76 23.52 -2.97 -7.77
N THR A 77 23.25 -3.65 -6.66
CA THR A 77 23.88 -4.94 -6.32
C THR A 77 22.81 -5.95 -5.97
N TYR A 78 23.12 -7.25 -6.04
CA TYR A 78 22.13 -8.29 -5.89
C TYR A 78 22.46 -9.25 -4.74
N GLN A 79 21.49 -9.47 -3.86
CA GLN A 79 21.52 -10.48 -2.80
C GLN A 79 20.73 -11.72 -3.27
N PRO A 80 21.36 -12.84 -3.63
CA PRO A 80 20.67 -13.99 -4.22
C PRO A 80 19.82 -14.78 -3.23
N ALA A 81 20.14 -14.69 -1.95
CA ALA A 81 19.36 -15.32 -0.87
C ALA A 81 19.20 -14.34 0.30
N PRO A 82 18.04 -14.25 0.94
CA PRO A 82 17.77 -13.35 2.06
C PRO A 82 18.36 -13.95 3.35
N VAL A 83 19.67 -13.90 3.50
CA VAL A 83 20.42 -14.47 4.63
C VAL A 83 20.81 -13.41 5.68
N GLY A 84 20.12 -12.28 5.67
CA GLY A 84 20.27 -11.22 6.66
C GLY A 84 20.75 -9.88 6.10
N THR A 85 20.58 -8.82 6.90
CA THR A 85 20.94 -7.44 6.55
C THR A 85 22.45 -7.23 6.45
N GLY A 86 23.23 -7.96 7.23
CA GLY A 86 24.70 -7.93 7.17
C GLY A 86 25.26 -8.42 5.83
N ASP A 87 24.73 -9.54 5.27
CA ASP A 87 25.13 -10.01 3.92
C ASP A 87 24.72 -9.01 2.84
N ALA A 88 23.53 -8.42 2.95
CA ALA A 88 23.09 -7.40 2.00
C ALA A 88 24.05 -6.20 1.95
N VAL A 89 24.47 -5.70 3.11
CA VAL A 89 25.44 -4.60 3.21
C VAL A 89 26.82 -5.04 2.73
N ALA A 90 27.25 -6.26 3.05
CA ALA A 90 28.55 -6.78 2.59
C ALA A 90 28.66 -6.79 1.06
N ARG A 91 27.61 -7.15 0.35
CA ARG A 91 27.56 -7.10 -1.14
C ARG A 91 27.64 -5.67 -1.68
N ALA A 92 26.96 -4.73 -1.03
CA ALA A 92 27.06 -3.33 -1.42
C ALA A 92 28.47 -2.78 -1.17
N VAL A 93 29.09 -3.09 -0.05
CA VAL A 93 30.48 -2.69 0.25
C VAL A 93 31.46 -3.29 -0.75
N GLN A 94 31.29 -4.55 -1.17
CA GLN A 94 32.10 -5.15 -2.23
C GLN A 94 31.96 -4.41 -3.57
N THR A 95 30.77 -3.88 -3.88
CA THR A 95 30.56 -3.04 -5.07
C THR A 95 31.34 -1.73 -4.93
N LEU A 96 31.36 -1.11 -3.74
CA LEU A 96 32.13 0.12 -3.48
C LEU A 96 33.63 -0.10 -3.57
N ASP A 97 34.12 -1.28 -3.21
CA ASP A 97 35.56 -1.61 -3.26
C ASP A 97 36.13 -1.52 -4.68
N GLN A 98 35.29 -1.67 -5.71
CA GLN A 98 35.69 -1.53 -7.12
C GLN A 98 35.99 -0.07 -7.50
N PHE A 99 35.55 0.89 -6.71
CA PHE A 99 35.73 2.32 -6.96
C PHE A 99 36.82 2.96 -6.08
N GLU A 100 37.60 2.16 -5.34
CA GLU A 100 38.72 2.60 -4.48
C GLU A 100 38.34 3.78 -3.54
N THR A 101 37.10 3.79 -3.04
CA THR A 101 36.63 4.83 -2.14
C THR A 101 36.64 4.34 -0.69
N ASP A 102 36.99 5.22 0.26
CA ASP A 102 36.85 5.02 1.71
C ASP A 102 35.88 6.07 2.27
N ALA A 103 34.87 6.44 1.51
CA ALA A 103 33.84 7.40 1.92
C ALA A 103 32.99 6.81 3.05
N PRO A 104 32.52 7.61 4.03
CA PRO A 104 31.54 7.15 4.99
C PRO A 104 30.29 6.59 4.32
N VAL A 105 29.72 5.55 4.92
CA VAL A 105 28.58 4.83 4.35
C VAL A 105 27.37 4.98 5.25
N ILE A 106 26.29 5.57 4.74
CA ILE A 106 24.99 5.54 5.40
C ILE A 106 24.19 4.34 4.91
N VAL A 107 23.67 3.55 5.83
CA VAL A 107 22.85 2.36 5.55
C VAL A 107 21.43 2.62 6.03
N VAL A 108 20.46 2.43 5.13
CA VAL A 108 19.04 2.57 5.42
C VAL A 108 18.25 1.43 4.80
N MET A 109 17.12 1.06 5.39
CA MET A 109 16.17 0.14 4.77
C MET A 109 15.32 0.88 3.75
N GLY A 110 15.04 0.29 2.58
CA GLY A 110 14.25 0.91 1.51
C GLY A 110 12.76 1.15 1.85
N ASP A 111 12.28 0.55 2.93
CA ASP A 111 10.93 0.72 3.49
C ASP A 111 10.89 1.70 4.68
N LYS A 112 11.98 2.42 4.92
CA LYS A 112 12.09 3.44 5.96
C LYS A 112 12.11 4.82 5.33
N ILE A 113 11.17 5.66 5.73
CA ILE A 113 11.15 7.08 5.36
C ILE A 113 11.85 7.84 6.47
N VAL A 114 13.02 8.37 6.16
CA VAL A 114 13.87 9.09 7.12
C VAL A 114 13.79 10.57 6.84
N SER A 115 13.65 11.40 7.88
CA SER A 115 13.61 12.85 7.69
C SER A 115 14.99 13.40 7.27
N PRO A 116 15.04 14.42 6.39
CA PRO A 116 16.31 15.08 6.05
C PRO A 116 16.99 15.71 7.28
N VAL A 117 16.20 16.17 8.25
CA VAL A 117 16.71 16.78 9.49
C VAL A 117 17.47 15.74 10.33
N LEU A 118 16.89 14.56 10.55
CA LEU A 118 17.56 13.48 11.27
C LEU A 118 18.83 13.03 10.54
N THR A 119 18.76 12.89 9.21
CA THR A 119 19.93 12.55 8.40
C THR A 119 21.06 13.57 8.59
N SER A 120 20.74 14.86 8.58
CA SER A 120 21.71 15.93 8.82
C SER A 120 22.31 15.86 10.23
N ARG A 121 21.51 15.58 11.27
CA ARG A 121 22.01 15.41 12.66
C ARG A 121 22.96 14.22 12.81
N ILE A 122 22.66 13.12 12.12
CA ILE A 122 23.56 11.93 12.08
C ILE A 122 24.90 12.30 11.43
N LEU A 123 24.87 12.98 10.29
CA LEU A 123 26.07 13.42 9.58
C LEU A 123 26.90 14.41 10.42
N GLU A 124 26.24 15.33 11.10
CA GLU A 124 26.89 16.31 11.98
C GLU A 124 27.54 15.63 13.19
N ARG A 125 26.82 14.74 13.88
CA ARG A 125 27.34 13.96 15.01
C ARG A 125 28.57 13.15 14.60
N PHE A 126 28.51 12.49 13.46
CA PHE A 126 29.63 11.72 12.92
C PHE A 126 30.88 12.57 12.68
N ARG A 127 30.71 13.79 12.10
CA ARG A 127 31.82 14.72 11.86
C ARG A 127 32.40 15.26 13.17
N GLN A 128 31.55 15.60 14.14
CA GLN A 128 31.96 16.17 15.42
C GLN A 128 32.72 15.18 16.30
N THR A 129 32.27 13.93 16.35
CA THR A 129 32.84 12.91 17.23
C THR A 129 33.91 12.05 16.55
N ASN A 130 33.97 12.07 15.24
CA ASN A 130 34.78 11.14 14.43
C ASN A 130 34.52 9.66 14.83
N ALA A 131 33.26 9.35 15.16
CA ALA A 131 32.84 8.03 15.59
C ALA A 131 33.06 6.97 14.48
N ASP A 132 33.20 5.72 14.87
CA ASP A 132 33.30 4.61 13.93
C ASP A 132 31.93 4.24 13.35
N VAL A 133 30.88 4.50 14.14
CA VAL A 133 29.48 4.43 13.73
C VAL A 133 28.64 5.42 14.52
N VAL A 134 27.68 6.05 13.83
CA VAL A 134 26.57 6.83 14.42
C VAL A 134 25.27 6.27 13.89
N PHE A 135 24.28 6.05 14.75
CA PHE A 135 22.98 5.54 14.31
C PHE A 135 21.82 6.23 15.00
N ALA A 136 20.65 6.21 14.36
CA ALA A 136 19.43 6.79 14.91
C ALA A 136 18.71 5.83 15.84
N VAL A 137 18.16 6.37 16.93
CA VAL A 137 17.36 5.61 17.90
C VAL A 137 16.03 6.34 18.18
N GLN A 138 15.01 5.55 18.54
CA GLN A 138 13.72 6.07 19.01
C GLN A 138 13.46 5.58 20.44
N PRO A 139 12.66 6.31 21.25
CA PRO A 139 12.17 5.77 22.51
C PRO A 139 11.47 4.41 22.28
N THR A 140 11.73 3.46 23.16
CA THR A 140 11.20 2.09 23.02
C THR A 140 9.68 2.04 22.99
N GLU A 141 9.00 2.94 23.71
CA GLU A 141 7.55 3.08 23.73
C GLU A 141 6.96 3.41 22.35
N ASN A 142 7.69 4.15 21.53
CA ASN A 142 7.26 4.57 20.19
C ASN A 142 7.63 3.53 19.11
N TYR A 143 8.57 2.63 19.39
CA TYR A 143 8.99 1.60 18.46
C TYR A 143 9.18 0.23 19.16
N PRO A 144 8.09 -0.38 19.67
CA PRO A 144 8.15 -1.56 20.53
C PRO A 144 8.71 -2.82 19.84
N LEU A 145 8.67 -2.90 18.52
CA LEU A 145 9.18 -4.04 17.73
C LEU A 145 10.64 -3.90 17.30
N GLY A 146 11.27 -2.74 17.54
CA GLY A 146 12.68 -2.51 17.19
C GLY A 146 13.65 -3.26 18.12
N GLY A 147 14.83 -3.64 17.60
CA GLY A 147 15.91 -4.16 18.43
C GLY A 147 16.28 -3.16 19.53
N ARG A 148 16.67 -3.65 20.70
CA ARG A 148 16.95 -2.84 21.88
C ARG A 148 18.40 -2.36 21.92
N VAL A 149 18.58 -1.05 22.11
CA VAL A 149 19.91 -0.44 22.23
C VAL A 149 20.37 -0.54 23.68
N ILE A 150 21.41 -1.29 23.90
CA ILE A 150 21.95 -1.53 25.24
C ILE A 150 23.01 -0.49 25.55
N VAL A 151 22.75 0.31 26.58
CA VAL A 151 23.64 1.38 27.04
C VAL A 151 24.04 1.11 28.48
N GLU A 152 25.34 1.23 28.79
CA GLU A 152 25.87 1.11 30.15
C GLU A 152 26.89 2.21 30.43
N GLY A 153 26.71 2.93 31.53
CA GLY A 153 27.59 4.04 31.88
C GLY A 153 27.70 5.14 30.82
N GLY A 154 26.62 5.37 30.05
CA GLY A 154 26.57 6.35 28.97
C GLY A 154 27.24 5.88 27.66
N ARG A 155 27.65 4.62 27.55
CA ARG A 155 28.24 4.03 26.33
C ARG A 155 27.34 2.97 25.75
N VAL A 156 27.22 2.97 24.45
CA VAL A 156 26.52 1.90 23.73
C VAL A 156 27.37 0.65 23.77
N LEU A 157 26.79 -0.46 24.27
CA LEU A 157 27.38 -1.79 24.18
C LEU A 157 27.04 -2.46 22.85
N GLY A 158 25.83 -2.28 22.37
CA GLY A 158 25.35 -2.88 21.13
C GLY A 158 23.83 -2.85 21.01
N ILE A 159 23.32 -3.66 20.11
CA ILE A 159 21.89 -3.82 19.85
C ILE A 159 21.53 -5.30 20.04
N ALA A 160 20.50 -5.58 20.84
CA ALA A 160 19.90 -6.90 20.97
C ALA A 160 18.63 -6.96 20.10
N GLU A 161 18.55 -7.93 19.19
CA GLU A 161 17.38 -8.09 18.34
C GLU A 161 16.18 -8.63 19.12
N MET A 162 14.97 -8.14 18.83
CA MET A 162 13.75 -8.52 19.57
C MET A 162 13.52 -10.03 19.62
N LYS A 163 13.76 -10.74 18.52
CA LYS A 163 13.57 -12.19 18.48
C LYS A 163 14.52 -12.97 19.36
N ASP A 164 15.74 -12.47 19.51
CA ASP A 164 16.72 -13.09 20.42
C ASP A 164 16.35 -12.79 21.89
N ILE A 165 15.83 -11.58 22.18
CA ILE A 165 15.33 -11.23 23.52
C ILE A 165 14.08 -12.07 23.86
N GLU A 166 13.11 -12.17 22.94
CA GLU A 166 11.89 -12.97 23.13
C GLU A 166 12.22 -14.46 23.38
N ALA A 167 13.14 -15.01 22.60
CA ALA A 167 13.57 -16.39 22.77
C ALA A 167 14.30 -16.60 24.12
N ALA A 168 15.16 -15.67 24.50
CA ALA A 168 15.86 -15.72 25.80
C ALA A 168 14.86 -15.59 26.97
N SER A 169 13.91 -14.68 26.89
CA SER A 169 12.85 -14.50 27.90
C SER A 169 12.00 -15.76 28.04
N ALA A 170 11.54 -16.34 26.92
CA ALA A 170 10.75 -17.57 26.92
C ALA A 170 11.51 -18.77 27.52
N ALA A 171 12.84 -18.81 27.38
CA ALA A 171 13.73 -19.84 27.93
C ALA A 171 14.24 -19.52 29.35
N ASN A 172 13.85 -18.38 29.93
CA ASN A 172 14.39 -17.85 31.18
C ASN A 172 15.92 -17.73 31.14
N GLN A 173 16.47 -17.26 30.03
CA GLN A 173 17.87 -17.08 29.72
C GLN A 173 18.22 -15.59 29.58
N HIS A 174 19.47 -15.33 29.28
CA HIS A 174 20.05 -14.02 29.11
C HIS A 174 20.38 -13.78 27.61
N VAL A 175 20.46 -12.53 27.21
CA VAL A 175 21.05 -12.13 25.92
C VAL A 175 22.51 -11.70 26.14
N THR A 176 23.34 -11.91 25.13
CA THR A 176 24.76 -11.50 25.19
C THR A 176 24.98 -10.36 24.19
N VAL A 177 25.48 -9.22 24.68
CA VAL A 177 25.80 -8.04 23.86
C VAL A 177 27.22 -7.59 24.19
N ALA A 178 28.09 -7.50 23.18
CA ALA A 178 29.54 -7.18 23.36
C ALA A 178 30.25 -8.01 24.43
N GLY A 179 29.91 -9.30 24.53
CA GLY A 179 30.46 -10.22 25.51
C GLY A 179 29.90 -10.07 26.94
N LYS A 180 28.95 -9.18 27.18
CA LYS A 180 28.25 -9.04 28.45
C LYS A 180 26.90 -9.74 28.42
N THR A 181 26.59 -10.40 29.52
CA THR A 181 25.35 -11.11 29.76
C THR A 181 24.32 -10.15 30.39
N ILE A 182 23.15 -10.02 29.79
CA ILE A 182 22.09 -9.08 30.19
C ILE A 182 20.80 -9.89 30.36
N ALA A 183 20.07 -9.67 31.44
CA ALA A 183 18.78 -10.31 31.63
C ALA A 183 17.81 -9.89 30.49
N ALA A 184 17.00 -10.83 29.99
CA ALA A 184 16.07 -10.56 28.90
C ALA A 184 15.09 -9.41 29.23
N ASP A 185 14.61 -9.35 30.48
CA ASP A 185 13.72 -8.30 30.95
C ASP A 185 14.41 -6.92 30.99
N ASP A 186 15.70 -6.86 31.38
CA ASP A 186 16.50 -5.63 31.37
C ASP A 186 16.70 -5.16 29.92
N ALA A 187 16.94 -6.09 28.99
CA ALA A 187 17.04 -5.78 27.58
C ALA A 187 15.71 -5.27 27.01
N LEU A 188 14.58 -5.89 27.35
CA LEU A 188 13.24 -5.45 26.93
C LEU A 188 12.94 -4.02 27.39
N ASN A 189 13.38 -3.64 28.59
CA ASN A 189 13.15 -2.33 29.19
C ASN A 189 14.21 -1.28 28.82
N ALA A 190 15.06 -1.54 27.82
CA ALA A 190 16.02 -0.55 27.34
C ALA A 190 15.30 0.71 26.84
N GLU A 191 15.89 1.87 27.14
CA GLU A 191 15.31 3.20 26.86
C GLU A 191 15.05 3.43 25.36
N TYR A 192 15.96 2.91 24.50
CA TYR A 192 15.92 3.15 23.06
C TYR A 192 15.80 1.87 22.24
N ALA A 193 15.05 2.00 21.16
CA ALA A 193 14.96 1.03 20.08
C ALA A 193 15.75 1.50 18.84
N ASN A 194 16.32 0.55 18.13
CA ASN A 194 17.08 0.77 16.91
C ASN A 194 16.16 1.07 15.73
N THR A 195 16.43 2.16 15.01
CA THR A 195 15.65 2.57 13.84
C THR A 195 16.13 1.99 12.51
N ALA A 196 17.26 1.28 12.51
CA ALA A 196 17.95 0.75 11.32
C ALA A 196 18.40 1.86 10.31
N VAL A 197 18.89 2.98 10.85
CA VAL A 197 19.56 4.05 10.10
C VAL A 197 20.95 4.24 10.69
N TYR A 198 22.00 3.94 9.93
CA TYR A 198 23.39 3.90 10.44
C TYR A 198 24.32 4.66 9.51
N LEU A 199 25.31 5.34 10.06
CA LEU A 199 26.42 5.96 9.34
C LEU A 199 27.74 5.40 9.87
N PHE A 200 28.47 4.69 9.03
CA PHE A 200 29.72 4.02 9.37
C PHE A 200 30.94 4.66 8.72
N LYS A 201 32.11 4.55 9.35
CA LYS A 201 33.37 4.56 8.59
C LYS A 201 33.43 3.30 7.73
N GLN A 202 33.63 3.45 6.43
CA GLN A 202 33.59 2.30 5.50
C GLN A 202 34.66 1.24 5.84
N SER A 203 35.87 1.64 6.18
CA SER A 203 36.94 0.72 6.56
C SER A 203 36.58 -0.13 7.79
N VAL A 204 35.97 0.47 8.82
CA VAL A 204 35.51 -0.24 10.03
C VAL A 204 34.37 -1.19 9.69
N LEU A 205 33.36 -0.71 8.93
CA LEU A 205 32.22 -1.55 8.49
C LEU A 205 32.72 -2.76 7.71
N ARG A 206 33.61 -2.55 6.72
CA ARG A 206 34.21 -3.61 5.88
C ARG A 206 34.89 -4.68 6.73
N GLN A 207 35.62 -4.28 7.76
CA GLN A 207 36.27 -5.22 8.66
C GLN A 207 35.24 -6.04 9.43
N LYS A 208 34.25 -5.39 10.07
CA LYS A 208 33.28 -6.06 10.92
C LYS A 208 32.30 -6.96 10.15
N LEU A 209 31.95 -6.62 8.92
CA LEU A 209 31.15 -7.49 8.06
C LEU A 209 31.79 -8.85 7.77
N ARG A 210 33.13 -8.93 7.76
CA ARG A 210 33.85 -10.21 7.57
C ARG A 210 33.83 -11.10 8.80
N GLU A 211 33.56 -10.52 9.96
CA GLU A 211 33.56 -11.20 11.26
C GLU A 211 32.14 -11.68 11.64
N LEU A 212 31.10 -11.30 10.89
CA LEU A 212 29.71 -11.67 11.16
C LEU A 212 29.50 -13.18 11.11
N THR A 213 28.67 -13.67 12.02
CA THR A 213 28.22 -15.07 12.08
C THR A 213 26.69 -15.16 12.02
N THR A 214 26.16 -16.35 11.90
CA THR A 214 24.71 -16.63 11.92
C THR A 214 24.28 -17.30 13.23
N ASP A 215 25.04 -17.11 14.28
CA ASP A 215 24.78 -17.71 15.61
C ASP A 215 23.74 -16.88 16.37
N ASN A 216 22.52 -16.87 15.87
CA ASN A 216 21.36 -16.19 16.43
C ASN A 216 20.07 -16.97 16.10
N VAL A 217 18.95 -16.56 16.69
CA VAL A 217 17.65 -17.25 16.55
C VAL A 217 17.19 -17.38 15.09
N GLN A 218 17.43 -16.36 14.26
CA GLN A 218 17.01 -16.36 12.86
C GLN A 218 17.99 -17.06 11.91
N ARG A 219 19.22 -17.37 12.39
CA ARG A 219 20.34 -17.88 11.59
C ARG A 219 20.68 -16.97 10.40
N GLU A 220 20.68 -15.66 10.64
CA GLU A 220 20.94 -14.64 9.65
C GLU A 220 22.16 -13.80 10.05
N TYR A 221 22.83 -13.18 9.07
CA TYR A 221 23.88 -12.21 9.32
C TYR A 221 23.23 -10.88 9.74
N TYR A 222 23.23 -10.56 11.03
CA TYR A 222 22.68 -9.31 11.52
C TYR A 222 23.66 -8.15 11.34
N LEU A 223 23.24 -7.09 10.67
CA LEU A 223 24.04 -5.87 10.60
C LEU A 223 24.25 -5.26 11.99
N THR A 224 23.28 -5.39 12.87
CA THR A 224 23.31 -4.89 14.25
C THR A 224 24.44 -5.50 15.10
N ASP A 225 24.90 -6.71 14.77
CA ASP A 225 26.04 -7.32 15.46
C ASP A 225 27.34 -6.52 15.25
N THR A 226 27.47 -5.81 14.12
CA THR A 226 28.63 -4.94 13.87
C THR A 226 28.76 -3.85 14.92
N ILE A 227 27.65 -3.35 15.47
CA ILE A 227 27.64 -2.32 16.53
C ILE A 227 28.27 -2.88 17.80
N SER A 228 27.85 -4.09 18.21
CA SER A 228 28.41 -4.79 19.36
C SER A 228 29.90 -5.11 19.18
N MET A 229 30.31 -5.51 17.97
CA MET A 229 31.71 -5.80 17.65
C MET A 229 32.58 -4.54 17.64
N ILE A 230 32.08 -3.40 17.18
CA ILE A 230 32.77 -2.11 17.21
C ILE A 230 32.95 -1.68 18.67
N ALA A 231 31.88 -1.67 19.46
CA ALA A 231 31.92 -1.33 20.87
C ALA A 231 32.88 -2.24 21.66
N GLY A 232 32.79 -3.57 21.47
CA GLY A 232 33.62 -4.57 22.12
C GLY A 232 35.12 -4.49 21.76
N SER A 233 35.47 -3.98 20.58
CA SER A 233 36.85 -3.71 20.16
C SER A 233 37.39 -2.33 20.58
N GLY A 234 36.62 -1.56 21.36
CA GLY A 234 36.99 -0.22 21.82
C GLY A 234 36.77 0.89 20.80
N GLY A 235 36.06 0.61 19.73
CA GLY A 235 35.63 1.62 18.75
C GLY A 235 34.58 2.57 19.34
N LEU A 236 34.47 3.77 18.74
CA LEU A 236 33.54 4.81 19.19
C LEU A 236 32.19 4.63 18.53
N VAL A 237 31.19 4.28 19.33
CA VAL A 237 29.79 4.12 18.93
C VAL A 237 28.97 5.25 19.51
N GLU A 238 28.29 5.98 18.64
CA GLU A 238 27.45 7.14 18.99
C GLU A 238 26.02 6.93 18.49
N TYR A 239 25.06 7.58 19.10
CA TYR A 239 23.67 7.55 18.65
C TYR A 239 23.04 8.94 18.63
N VAL A 240 21.96 9.09 17.84
CA VAL A 240 21.16 10.30 17.72
C VAL A 240 19.71 9.92 18.00
N PRO A 241 19.11 10.38 19.12
CA PRO A 241 17.68 10.16 19.35
C PRO A 241 16.83 10.93 18.34
N THR A 242 15.70 10.37 17.95
CA THR A 242 14.67 11.11 17.21
C THR A 242 14.02 12.13 18.12
N GLU A 243 13.64 13.28 17.56
CA GLU A 243 12.91 14.35 18.26
C GLU A 243 11.39 14.24 18.09
N SER A 244 10.97 13.44 17.12
CA SER A 244 9.57 13.09 16.89
C SER A 244 9.43 11.73 16.21
N ASP A 245 8.26 11.11 16.33
CA ASP A 245 7.95 9.83 15.69
C ASP A 245 7.92 9.94 14.16
N GLN A 246 7.82 11.14 13.63
CA GLN A 246 7.78 11.39 12.18
C GLN A 246 9.16 11.42 11.53
N GLU A 247 10.24 11.42 12.31
CA GLU A 247 11.59 11.43 11.75
C GLU A 247 12.04 10.12 11.14
N VAL A 248 11.46 9.00 11.61
CA VAL A 248 11.65 7.66 10.99
C VAL A 248 10.32 6.94 10.95
N LEU A 249 9.72 6.87 9.79
CA LEU A 249 8.50 6.11 9.55
C LEU A 249 8.83 4.80 8.85
N SER A 250 8.10 3.73 9.16
CA SER A 250 8.26 2.43 8.51
C SER A 250 6.93 1.68 8.48
N PHE A 251 6.79 0.80 7.52
CA PHE A 251 5.59 -0.01 7.36
C PHE A 251 5.94 -1.44 7.01
N ASN A 252 5.18 -2.42 7.47
CA ASN A 252 5.30 -3.84 7.15
C ASN A 252 3.99 -4.43 6.65
N THR A 253 2.88 -3.75 6.90
CA THR A 253 1.53 -4.13 6.48
C THR A 253 0.90 -2.98 5.72
N VAL A 254 -0.20 -3.26 5.02
CA VAL A 254 -0.99 -2.22 4.33
C VAL A 254 -1.57 -1.21 5.33
N GLU A 255 -1.94 -1.66 6.52
CA GLU A 255 -2.46 -0.80 7.58
C GLU A 255 -1.39 0.20 8.05
N GLU A 256 -0.18 -0.29 8.37
CA GLU A 256 0.95 0.56 8.73
C GLU A 256 1.33 1.54 7.60
N LEU A 257 1.24 1.11 6.33
CA LEU A 257 1.49 1.99 5.18
C LEU A 257 0.50 3.17 5.15
N LEU A 258 -0.78 2.91 5.43
CA LEU A 258 -1.81 3.95 5.51
C LEU A 258 -1.57 4.90 6.70
N ASP A 259 -1.06 4.40 7.83
CA ASP A 259 -0.69 5.23 8.99
C ASP A 259 0.50 6.14 8.66
N VAL A 260 1.51 5.60 7.99
CA VAL A 260 2.67 6.37 7.50
C VAL A 260 2.22 7.46 6.52
N GLU A 261 1.32 7.13 5.62
CA GLU A 261 0.77 8.10 4.68
C GLU A 261 0.03 9.23 5.39
N ARG A 262 -0.83 8.92 6.35
CA ARG A 262 -1.53 9.90 7.19
C ARG A 262 -0.56 10.82 7.93
N SER A 263 0.49 10.25 8.52
CA SER A 263 1.54 11.00 9.21
C SER A 263 2.25 12.00 8.30
N LEU A 264 2.64 11.57 7.10
CA LEU A 264 3.34 12.43 6.13
C LEU A 264 2.47 13.60 5.63
N ILE A 265 1.19 13.32 5.40
CA ILE A 265 0.22 14.34 4.98
C ILE A 265 0.01 15.37 6.09
N SER A 266 -0.12 14.93 7.35
CA SER A 266 -0.25 15.82 8.50
C SER A 266 0.98 16.70 8.70
N ALA A 267 2.18 16.15 8.55
CA ALA A 267 3.45 16.87 8.74
C ALA A 267 3.74 17.92 7.65
N SER A 268 3.24 17.69 6.43
CA SER A 268 3.49 18.59 5.30
C SER A 268 2.65 19.86 5.32
N GLY A 269 1.75 20.04 6.28
CA GLY A 269 0.78 21.16 6.30
C GLY A 269 -0.25 21.06 5.17
N LEU A 270 -0.17 19.99 4.36
CA LEU A 270 -1.07 19.67 3.27
C LEU A 270 -2.30 18.88 3.77
N ALA A 271 -2.65 19.01 5.03
CA ALA A 271 -3.84 18.42 5.64
C ALA A 271 -5.17 18.92 5.00
N GLY A 272 -5.16 19.17 3.73
CA GLY A 272 -6.26 19.54 2.84
C GLY A 272 -5.99 19.19 1.39
N GLU A 273 -4.76 18.86 0.99
CA GLU A 273 -4.44 18.85 -0.46
C GLU A 273 -4.07 17.49 -1.08
N TYR A 274 -3.66 16.46 -0.35
CA TYR A 274 -3.38 15.18 -1.03
C TYR A 274 -3.33 13.94 -0.13
N SER A 275 -4.28 13.05 -0.29
CA SER A 275 -4.14 11.61 0.00
C SER A 275 -4.29 10.84 -1.31
N PRO A 276 -3.28 10.15 -1.80
CA PRO A 276 -3.42 9.21 -2.91
C PRO A 276 -4.03 7.87 -2.46
N THR A 277 -4.39 7.71 -1.20
CA THR A 277 -5.30 6.63 -0.84
C THR A 277 -6.60 6.86 -1.57
N LYS A 278 -7.11 5.82 -2.19
CA LYS A 278 -8.46 5.80 -2.75
C LYS A 278 -9.51 6.21 -1.70
N TRP A 279 -9.15 6.08 -0.41
CA TRP A 279 -9.98 6.38 0.76
C TRP A 279 -9.71 7.79 1.27
N LYS A 280 -10.77 8.60 1.42
CA LYS A 280 -10.72 9.94 2.02
C LYS A 280 -11.95 10.19 2.85
N PRO A 281 -11.87 11.01 3.92
CA PRO A 281 -13.05 11.52 4.59
C PRO A 281 -13.98 12.23 3.58
N VAL A 282 -15.27 12.08 3.78
CA VAL A 282 -16.30 12.79 2.97
C VAL A 282 -16.04 14.29 2.94
N SER A 283 -15.64 14.87 4.07
CA SER A 283 -15.29 16.29 4.18
C SER A 283 -14.11 16.67 3.26
N SER A 284 -13.12 15.81 3.13
CA SER A 284 -11.96 16.03 2.24
C SER A 284 -12.37 15.95 0.76
N TRP A 285 -13.24 15.01 0.38
CA TRP A 285 -13.80 14.94 -0.96
C TRP A 285 -14.61 16.21 -1.30
N ASN A 286 -15.47 16.66 -0.36
CA ASN A 286 -16.23 17.90 -0.54
C ASN A 286 -15.33 19.10 -0.76
N SER A 287 -14.28 19.26 0.05
CA SER A 287 -13.32 20.35 -0.08
C SER A 287 -12.58 20.29 -1.41
N LEU A 288 -12.12 19.10 -1.82
CA LEU A 288 -11.39 18.89 -3.07
C LEU A 288 -12.26 19.25 -4.29
N LEU A 289 -13.48 18.72 -4.36
CA LEU A 289 -14.37 18.90 -5.51
C LEU A 289 -14.98 20.29 -5.58
N SER A 290 -15.10 21.00 -4.45
CA SER A 290 -15.60 22.37 -4.38
C SER A 290 -14.52 23.41 -4.64
N SER A 291 -13.25 23.04 -4.52
CA SER A 291 -12.14 23.91 -4.88
C SER A 291 -12.04 23.96 -6.41
N ASP A 292 -12.10 25.16 -6.96
CA ASP A 292 -11.85 25.41 -8.40
C ASP A 292 -10.34 25.25 -8.68
N SER A 293 -9.81 24.08 -8.35
CA SER A 293 -8.37 23.82 -8.40
C SER A 293 -7.99 23.25 -9.76
N ASP A 294 -6.94 23.77 -10.37
CA ASP A 294 -6.30 23.24 -11.59
C ASP A 294 -6.10 21.72 -11.55
N ARG A 295 -6.03 21.17 -10.37
CA ARG A 295 -5.83 19.76 -10.09
C ARG A 295 -7.08 18.91 -10.33
N VAL A 296 -8.26 19.33 -9.85
CA VAL A 296 -9.53 18.63 -10.12
C VAL A 296 -9.80 18.69 -11.62
N THR A 297 -9.63 19.89 -12.21
CA THR A 297 -9.76 20.08 -13.64
C THR A 297 -8.79 19.20 -14.42
N SER A 298 -7.52 19.12 -14.02
CA SER A 298 -6.53 18.24 -14.68
C SER A 298 -6.92 16.77 -14.60
N ALA A 299 -7.32 16.28 -13.42
CA ALA A 299 -7.75 14.89 -13.23
C ALA A 299 -9.00 14.56 -14.06
N LEU A 300 -9.99 15.45 -14.09
CA LEU A 300 -11.18 15.25 -14.90
C LEU A 300 -10.88 15.35 -16.41
N THR A 301 -9.93 16.22 -16.80
CA THR A 301 -9.45 16.31 -18.19
C THR A 301 -8.77 15.03 -18.65
N GLU A 302 -7.98 14.39 -17.78
CA GLU A 302 -7.37 13.09 -18.08
C GLU A 302 -8.42 12.03 -18.38
N ILE A 303 -9.52 12.03 -17.62
CA ILE A 303 -10.61 11.05 -17.76
C ILE A 303 -11.50 11.37 -18.96
N TYR A 304 -11.95 12.64 -19.10
CA TYR A 304 -13.02 13.02 -20.02
C TYR A 304 -12.56 13.80 -21.26
N GLY A 305 -11.27 14.16 -21.32
CA GLY A 305 -10.74 15.04 -22.39
C GLY A 305 -10.94 16.51 -22.07
N ASN A 306 -10.65 17.38 -23.04
CA ASN A 306 -10.63 18.84 -22.89
C ASN A 306 -12.00 19.52 -23.13
N ASP A 307 -13.10 18.82 -22.92
CA ASP A 307 -14.46 19.36 -23.05
C ASP A 307 -14.87 20.00 -21.72
N GLU A 308 -14.78 21.32 -21.64
CA GLU A 308 -15.05 22.10 -20.41
C GLU A 308 -16.49 21.90 -19.91
N VAL A 309 -17.45 21.76 -20.81
CA VAL A 309 -18.86 21.52 -20.44
C VAL A 309 -19.01 20.15 -19.79
N LEU A 310 -18.42 19.13 -20.40
CA LEU A 310 -18.45 17.78 -19.85
C LEU A 310 -17.71 17.70 -18.51
N ILE A 311 -16.56 18.35 -18.37
CA ILE A 311 -15.81 18.43 -17.12
C ILE A 311 -16.65 19.04 -16.00
N SER A 312 -17.32 20.18 -16.28
CA SER A 312 -18.22 20.82 -15.31
C SER A 312 -19.38 19.91 -14.89
N GLU A 313 -20.07 19.31 -15.85
CA GLU A 313 -21.17 18.35 -15.58
C GLU A 313 -20.70 17.15 -14.74
N ARG A 314 -19.49 16.66 -15.00
CA ARG A 314 -18.94 15.53 -14.23
C ARG A 314 -18.59 15.96 -12.81
N ASN A 315 -17.92 17.10 -12.63
CA ASN A 315 -17.62 17.63 -11.31
C ASN A 315 -18.89 17.82 -10.46
N GLU A 316 -19.95 18.36 -11.05
CA GLU A 316 -21.26 18.48 -10.39
C GLU A 316 -21.83 17.11 -9.98
N ALA A 317 -21.67 16.07 -10.80
CA ALA A 317 -22.13 14.73 -10.48
C ALA A 317 -21.33 14.11 -9.31
N TYR A 318 -20.00 14.30 -9.27
CA TYR A 318 -19.19 13.89 -8.13
C TYR A 318 -19.61 14.62 -6.84
N GLN A 319 -19.80 15.94 -6.90
CA GLN A 319 -20.29 16.72 -5.76
C GLN A 319 -21.65 16.25 -5.27
N ALA A 320 -22.60 16.01 -6.19
CA ALA A 320 -23.95 15.58 -5.85
C ALA A 320 -23.96 14.23 -5.12
N VAL A 321 -23.20 13.24 -5.58
CA VAL A 321 -23.18 11.91 -4.96
C VAL A 321 -22.49 11.93 -3.59
N ILE A 322 -21.42 12.73 -3.42
CA ILE A 322 -20.76 12.92 -2.13
C ILE A 322 -21.68 13.65 -1.15
N ALA A 323 -22.40 14.69 -1.61
CA ALA A 323 -23.37 15.40 -0.76
C ALA A 323 -24.52 14.49 -0.31
N LEU A 324 -25.04 13.64 -1.19
CA LEU A 324 -26.04 12.65 -0.84
C LEU A 324 -25.49 11.66 0.20
N PHE A 325 -24.27 11.15 0.00
CA PHE A 325 -23.63 10.26 0.97
C PHE A 325 -23.47 10.94 2.33
N ALA A 326 -22.97 12.17 2.36
CA ALA A 326 -22.82 12.96 3.58
C ALA A 326 -24.14 13.15 4.33
N GLN A 327 -25.21 13.48 3.60
CA GLN A 327 -26.54 13.67 4.15
C GLN A 327 -27.11 12.40 4.79
N ARG A 328 -26.86 11.23 4.20
CA ARG A 328 -27.47 9.95 4.63
C ARG A 328 -26.62 9.20 5.65
N TYR A 329 -25.29 9.29 5.57
CA TYR A 329 -24.38 8.43 6.32
C TYR A 329 -23.33 9.20 7.14
N GLY A 330 -23.32 10.54 7.05
CA GLY A 330 -22.42 11.41 7.82
C GLY A 330 -21.16 11.83 7.06
N THR A 331 -20.47 12.83 7.62
CA THR A 331 -19.30 13.49 7.01
C THR A 331 -17.97 12.93 7.48
N ASP A 332 -17.94 12.22 8.60
CA ASP A 332 -16.71 11.74 9.26
C ASP A 332 -16.30 10.32 8.82
N ARG A 333 -16.88 9.85 7.71
CA ARG A 333 -16.64 8.52 7.16
C ARG A 333 -15.59 8.61 6.07
N ASP A 334 -14.63 7.69 6.13
CA ASP A 334 -13.75 7.46 5.00
C ASP A 334 -14.52 6.75 3.89
N VAL A 335 -14.43 7.30 2.68
CA VAL A 335 -15.11 6.78 1.50
C VAL A 335 -14.15 6.68 0.31
N ILE A 336 -14.49 5.77 -0.59
CA ILE A 336 -13.94 5.72 -1.94
C ILE A 336 -15.01 6.12 -2.95
N ILE A 337 -14.58 6.55 -4.13
CA ILE A 337 -15.44 6.74 -5.29
C ILE A 337 -15.00 5.77 -6.37
N THR A 338 -15.91 4.91 -6.80
CA THR A 338 -15.71 4.04 -7.95
C THR A 338 -16.51 4.53 -9.15
N ARG A 339 -16.02 4.25 -10.35
CA ARG A 339 -16.57 4.74 -11.61
C ARG A 339 -16.64 3.63 -12.63
N ALA A 340 -17.77 3.48 -13.30
CA ALA A 340 -17.92 2.55 -14.40
C ALA A 340 -18.56 3.28 -15.60
N PRO A 341 -17.87 3.36 -16.75
CA PRO A 341 -18.44 3.95 -17.97
C PRO A 341 -19.54 3.05 -18.53
N GLY A 342 -20.46 3.62 -19.31
CA GLY A 342 -21.28 2.85 -20.21
C GLY A 342 -20.45 2.34 -21.39
N ARG A 343 -21.04 1.43 -22.19
CA ARG A 343 -20.38 0.96 -23.40
C ARG A 343 -21.29 1.07 -24.63
N ALA A 344 -20.72 1.34 -25.78
CA ALA A 344 -21.36 1.16 -27.06
C ALA A 344 -20.79 -0.08 -27.77
N ASN A 345 -21.67 -0.86 -28.36
CA ASN A 345 -21.28 -2.02 -29.15
C ASN A 345 -21.28 -1.64 -30.64
N LEU A 346 -20.11 -1.65 -31.26
CA LEU A 346 -19.96 -1.28 -32.68
C LEU A 346 -20.22 -2.48 -33.58
N MET A 347 -19.75 -3.68 -33.19
CA MET A 347 -19.87 -4.92 -33.96
C MET A 347 -19.89 -6.15 -33.07
N GLY A 348 -20.60 -7.19 -33.48
CA GLY A 348 -20.55 -8.50 -32.78
C GLY A 348 -21.47 -8.61 -31.57
N ARG A 349 -22.62 -7.93 -31.55
CA ARG A 349 -23.54 -7.96 -30.41
C ARG A 349 -24.01 -9.37 -30.07
N HIS A 350 -23.82 -9.79 -28.80
CA HIS A 350 -24.24 -11.10 -28.26
C HIS A 350 -23.61 -12.34 -28.94
N VAL A 351 -22.37 -12.23 -29.39
CA VAL A 351 -21.64 -13.37 -29.97
C VAL A 351 -20.42 -13.80 -29.16
N GLU A 352 -19.96 -12.99 -28.21
CA GLU A 352 -18.77 -13.22 -27.37
C GLU A 352 -18.89 -14.52 -26.57
N HIS A 353 -20.04 -14.78 -25.97
CA HIS A 353 -20.31 -16.01 -25.21
C HIS A 353 -20.34 -17.29 -26.05
N ARG A 354 -20.29 -17.15 -27.39
CA ARG A 354 -20.20 -18.23 -28.37
C ARG A 354 -18.85 -18.28 -29.06
N GLY A 355 -17.84 -17.58 -28.54
CA GLY A 355 -16.51 -17.48 -29.14
C GLY A 355 -16.40 -16.53 -30.32
N GLY A 356 -17.40 -15.66 -30.54
CA GLY A 356 -17.36 -14.62 -31.57
C GLY A 356 -16.60 -13.38 -31.11
N TRP A 357 -16.05 -12.64 -32.07
CA TRP A 357 -15.36 -11.36 -31.82
C TRP A 357 -16.38 -10.22 -31.69
N VAL A 358 -16.11 -9.31 -30.76
CA VAL A 358 -16.90 -8.10 -30.55
C VAL A 358 -15.99 -6.88 -30.58
N ASN A 359 -16.52 -5.75 -31.10
CA ASN A 359 -15.86 -4.45 -30.99
C ASN A 359 -16.74 -3.56 -30.14
N VAL A 360 -16.24 -3.21 -28.98
CA VAL A 360 -16.94 -2.41 -27.98
C VAL A 360 -16.06 -1.22 -27.59
N ILE A 361 -16.70 -0.09 -27.28
CA ILE A 361 -16.02 1.11 -26.77
C ILE A 361 -16.66 1.57 -25.47
N ALA A 362 -15.85 2.03 -24.55
CA ALA A 362 -16.33 2.79 -23.40
C ALA A 362 -16.79 4.18 -23.85
N ILE A 363 -17.85 4.70 -23.22
CA ILE A 363 -18.42 6.02 -23.53
C ILE A 363 -18.29 6.97 -22.36
N ASN A 364 -18.46 8.27 -22.60
CA ASN A 364 -18.39 9.34 -21.59
C ASN A 364 -19.64 9.47 -20.71
N LYS A 365 -20.49 8.46 -20.69
CA LYS A 365 -21.59 8.32 -19.74
C LYS A 365 -21.28 7.21 -18.76
N GLU A 366 -21.64 7.40 -17.50
CA GLU A 366 -21.12 6.52 -16.43
C GLU A 366 -22.05 6.39 -15.24
N VAL A 367 -21.71 5.47 -14.38
CA VAL A 367 -22.21 5.33 -13.00
C VAL A 367 -21.05 5.63 -12.04
N LEU A 368 -21.33 6.50 -11.06
CA LEU A 368 -20.46 6.76 -9.92
C LEU A 368 -21.05 6.09 -8.68
N CYS A 369 -20.19 5.48 -7.86
CA CYS A 369 -20.56 4.90 -6.58
C CYS A 369 -19.63 5.40 -5.49
N VAL A 370 -20.16 6.04 -4.46
CA VAL A 370 -19.45 6.36 -3.23
C VAL A 370 -19.70 5.24 -2.25
N ALA A 371 -18.64 4.68 -1.67
CA ALA A 371 -18.74 3.55 -0.77
C ALA A 371 -17.97 3.79 0.53
N ALA A 372 -18.59 3.46 1.66
CA ALA A 372 -17.96 3.36 2.97
C ALA A 372 -18.09 1.96 3.54
N ARG A 373 -17.05 1.52 4.24
CA ARG A 373 -17.01 0.23 4.94
C ARG A 373 -17.92 0.22 6.15
N ARG A 374 -18.53 -0.93 6.42
CA ARG A 374 -19.26 -1.23 7.65
C ARG A 374 -18.55 -2.36 8.41
N ASP A 375 -18.88 -2.49 9.70
CA ASP A 375 -18.37 -3.59 10.53
C ASP A 375 -19.31 -4.81 10.59
N ASP A 376 -20.52 -4.66 10.04
CA ASP A 376 -21.51 -5.72 9.85
C ASP A 376 -21.60 -6.14 8.35
N ASP A 377 -22.54 -7.03 8.02
CA ASP A 377 -22.82 -7.51 6.67
C ASP A 377 -23.98 -6.78 5.95
N LEU A 378 -24.44 -5.64 6.53
CA LEU A 378 -25.53 -4.87 5.96
C LEU A 378 -25.05 -3.98 4.80
N VAL A 379 -25.75 -4.01 3.68
CA VAL A 379 -25.56 -3.12 2.54
C VAL A 379 -26.72 -2.14 2.48
N ARG A 380 -26.45 -0.83 2.60
CA ARG A 380 -27.44 0.22 2.47
C ARG A 380 -27.14 1.03 1.20
N ILE A 381 -28.18 1.38 0.46
CA ILE A 381 -28.04 1.90 -0.90
C ILE A 381 -28.97 3.08 -1.11
N VAL A 382 -28.42 4.19 -1.59
CA VAL A 382 -29.14 5.39 -1.97
C VAL A 382 -28.73 5.85 -3.37
N ASN A 383 -29.59 6.62 -4.04
CA ASN A 383 -29.32 7.17 -5.37
C ASN A 383 -29.69 8.65 -5.42
N THR A 384 -28.97 9.46 -6.19
CA THR A 384 -29.29 10.88 -6.43
C THR A 384 -30.60 11.05 -7.20
N ASP A 385 -30.97 10.08 -8.03
CA ASP A 385 -32.25 10.04 -8.73
C ASP A 385 -33.31 9.35 -7.84
N SER A 386 -34.32 10.11 -7.45
CA SER A 386 -35.41 9.64 -6.58
C SER A 386 -36.30 8.54 -7.19
N THR A 387 -36.20 8.31 -8.51
CA THR A 387 -36.87 7.16 -9.16
C THR A 387 -36.29 5.82 -8.73
N PHE A 388 -35.09 5.82 -8.16
CA PHE A 388 -34.40 4.67 -7.57
C PHE A 388 -34.49 4.74 -6.03
N PRO A 389 -35.48 4.10 -5.41
CA PRO A 389 -35.70 4.22 -3.99
C PRO A 389 -34.55 3.64 -3.17
N GLU A 390 -34.38 4.16 -1.96
CA GLU A 390 -33.47 3.63 -0.96
C GLU A 390 -33.78 2.16 -0.63
N GLN A 391 -32.74 1.35 -0.49
CA GLN A 391 -32.84 -0.09 -0.25
C GLN A 391 -31.74 -0.55 0.69
N GLU A 392 -32.00 -1.70 1.33
CA GLU A 392 -30.95 -2.40 2.11
C GLU A 392 -31.13 -3.91 2.04
N PHE A 393 -30.05 -4.63 2.28
CA PHE A 393 -30.05 -6.08 2.43
C PHE A 393 -28.83 -6.55 3.23
N ARG A 394 -28.94 -7.76 3.83
CA ARG A 394 -27.79 -8.42 4.46
C ARG A 394 -27.22 -9.48 3.54
N ILE A 395 -25.89 -9.50 3.43
CA ILE A 395 -25.18 -10.47 2.58
C ILE A 395 -25.43 -11.89 3.10
N GLY A 396 -25.36 -12.11 4.41
CA GLY A 396 -25.55 -13.40 5.05
C GLY A 396 -26.94 -14.00 4.84
N ASP A 397 -27.98 -13.18 4.65
CA ASP A 397 -29.34 -13.68 4.40
C ASP A 397 -29.46 -14.49 3.10
N HIS A 398 -28.58 -14.21 2.13
CA HIS A 398 -28.52 -14.89 0.83
C HIS A 398 -27.71 -16.20 0.84
N PHE A 399 -26.94 -16.46 1.91
CA PHE A 399 -26.03 -17.60 2.02
C PHE A 399 -26.30 -18.48 3.26
N ARG A 400 -27.51 -18.45 3.83
CA ARG A 400 -27.88 -19.24 5.02
C ARG A 400 -27.75 -20.76 4.81
N ARG A 401 -27.79 -21.21 3.55
CA ARG A 401 -27.55 -22.60 3.15
C ARG A 401 -26.40 -22.61 2.15
N MET A 402 -25.21 -22.98 2.58
CA MET A 402 -24.00 -23.02 1.75
C MET A 402 -23.70 -24.42 1.19
N ASP A 403 -24.71 -25.16 0.78
CA ASP A 403 -24.55 -26.49 0.19
C ASP A 403 -24.40 -26.50 -1.33
N TRP A 404 -24.46 -25.32 -1.98
CA TRP A 404 -24.26 -25.21 -3.43
C TRP A 404 -22.79 -25.36 -3.82
N GLN A 405 -22.51 -26.30 -4.70
CA GLN A 405 -21.16 -26.55 -5.21
C GLN A 405 -20.77 -25.58 -6.32
N THR A 406 -21.75 -25.05 -7.07
CA THR A 406 -21.53 -24.12 -8.19
C THR A 406 -22.42 -22.89 -8.09
N TRP A 407 -21.96 -21.79 -8.70
CA TRP A 407 -22.73 -20.55 -8.80
C TRP A 407 -24.07 -20.77 -9.51
N THR A 408 -24.09 -21.61 -10.56
CA THR A 408 -25.31 -21.94 -11.27
C THR A 408 -26.32 -22.70 -10.40
N GLN A 409 -25.88 -23.60 -9.55
CA GLN A 409 -26.77 -24.27 -8.59
C GLN A 409 -27.40 -23.27 -7.61
N TYR A 410 -26.63 -22.27 -7.14
CA TYR A 410 -27.17 -21.19 -6.33
C TYR A 410 -28.26 -20.41 -7.08
N LEU A 411 -28.01 -20.03 -8.33
CA LEU A 411 -28.96 -19.27 -9.15
C LEU A 411 -30.22 -20.07 -9.51
N ASP A 412 -30.08 -21.39 -9.70
CA ASP A 412 -31.19 -22.28 -10.06
C ASP A 412 -32.00 -22.77 -8.84
N ALA A 413 -31.53 -22.44 -7.62
CA ALA A 413 -32.27 -22.76 -6.40
C ALA A 413 -33.61 -22.00 -6.35
N GLY A 414 -34.68 -22.70 -6.00
CA GLY A 414 -36.03 -22.11 -5.99
C GLY A 414 -36.14 -20.87 -5.08
N GLU A 415 -35.46 -20.88 -3.94
CA GLU A 415 -35.40 -19.75 -3.00
C GLU A 415 -34.76 -18.51 -3.64
N THR A 416 -33.65 -18.68 -4.40
CA THR A 416 -32.97 -17.59 -5.10
C THR A 416 -33.85 -17.03 -6.22
N GLN A 417 -34.47 -17.91 -7.00
CA GLN A 417 -35.39 -17.51 -8.07
C GLN A 417 -36.59 -16.74 -7.54
N GLU A 418 -37.16 -17.15 -6.42
CA GLU A 418 -38.27 -16.45 -5.77
C GLU A 418 -37.86 -15.05 -5.32
N LEU A 419 -36.69 -14.89 -4.69
CA LEU A 419 -36.14 -13.59 -4.31
C LEU A 419 -35.95 -12.65 -5.49
N VAL A 420 -35.42 -13.16 -6.61
CA VAL A 420 -35.23 -12.38 -7.84
C VAL A 420 -36.57 -12.00 -8.47
N LEU A 421 -37.53 -12.92 -8.54
CA LEU A 421 -38.85 -12.70 -9.10
C LEU A 421 -39.63 -11.67 -8.30
N ASN A 422 -39.62 -11.75 -6.96
CA ASN A 422 -40.28 -10.80 -6.07
C ASN A 422 -39.68 -9.39 -6.17
N ALA A 423 -38.42 -9.26 -6.54
CA ALA A 423 -37.71 -8.01 -6.74
C ALA A 423 -37.52 -7.66 -8.23
N LYS A 424 -38.31 -8.25 -9.15
CA LYS A 424 -38.18 -8.04 -10.57
C LYS A 424 -38.35 -6.56 -10.94
N GLY A 425 -37.39 -6.05 -11.73
CA GLY A 425 -37.35 -4.63 -12.09
C GLY A 425 -36.68 -3.72 -11.05
N ASN A 426 -36.31 -4.26 -9.89
CA ASN A 426 -35.59 -3.50 -8.89
C ASN A 426 -34.10 -3.42 -9.27
N TRP A 427 -33.59 -2.20 -9.44
CA TRP A 427 -32.19 -1.93 -9.83
C TRP A 427 -31.17 -2.46 -8.81
N VAL A 428 -31.55 -2.60 -7.54
CA VAL A 428 -30.69 -3.13 -6.46
C VAL A 428 -30.29 -4.58 -6.71
N ASN A 429 -31.02 -5.32 -7.55
CA ASN A 429 -30.60 -6.65 -7.95
C ASN A 429 -29.25 -6.66 -8.68
N TYR A 430 -28.86 -5.57 -9.35
CA TYR A 430 -27.52 -5.45 -9.96
C TYR A 430 -26.44 -5.21 -8.91
N VAL A 431 -26.75 -4.48 -7.82
CA VAL A 431 -25.86 -4.34 -6.65
C VAL A 431 -25.70 -5.69 -5.97
N LYS A 432 -26.79 -6.43 -5.73
CA LYS A 432 -26.76 -7.79 -5.19
C LYS A 432 -25.96 -8.74 -6.08
N ALA A 433 -26.16 -8.68 -7.40
CA ALA A 433 -25.44 -9.49 -8.37
C ALA A 433 -23.91 -9.41 -8.19
N ALA A 434 -23.36 -8.21 -8.06
CA ALA A 434 -21.94 -7.98 -7.83
C ALA A 434 -21.47 -8.56 -6.49
N ILE A 435 -22.13 -8.16 -5.40
CA ILE A 435 -21.71 -8.50 -4.03
C ILE A 435 -21.84 -10.00 -3.77
N LEU A 436 -22.97 -10.60 -4.16
CA LEU A 436 -23.22 -12.03 -3.91
C LEU A 436 -22.29 -12.91 -4.74
N ARG A 437 -21.97 -12.52 -5.99
CA ARG A 437 -21.00 -13.26 -6.79
C ARG A 437 -19.59 -13.19 -6.21
N LEU A 438 -19.18 -12.02 -5.71
CA LEU A 438 -17.91 -11.87 -4.98
C LEU A 438 -17.91 -12.71 -3.69
N GLN A 439 -18.95 -12.64 -2.87
CA GLN A 439 -19.06 -13.47 -1.66
C GLN A 439 -18.95 -14.96 -1.99
N TYR A 440 -19.56 -15.38 -3.09
CA TYR A 440 -19.48 -16.77 -3.53
C TYR A 440 -18.04 -17.16 -3.93
N SER A 441 -17.25 -16.23 -4.50
CA SER A 441 -15.85 -16.50 -4.88
C SER A 441 -14.91 -16.62 -3.69
N VAL A 442 -15.21 -15.96 -2.58
CA VAL A 442 -14.42 -15.93 -1.35
C VAL A 442 -15.15 -16.61 -0.18
N LYS A 443 -15.59 -17.86 -0.40
CA LYS A 443 -16.48 -18.62 0.50
C LYS A 443 -16.05 -18.63 1.96
N ASP A 444 -14.74 -18.66 2.21
CA ASP A 444 -14.17 -18.81 3.55
C ASP A 444 -14.02 -17.46 4.29
N LYS A 445 -14.28 -16.33 3.62
CA LYS A 445 -14.18 -14.98 4.17
C LYS A 445 -15.52 -14.25 3.99
N PRO A 446 -16.31 -14.05 5.06
CA PRO A 446 -17.52 -13.25 4.94
C PRO A 446 -17.18 -11.81 4.57
N LEU A 447 -17.84 -11.28 3.54
CA LEU A 447 -17.69 -9.90 3.14
C LEU A 447 -18.35 -8.97 4.17
N ARG A 448 -17.72 -7.85 4.40
CA ARG A 448 -18.30 -6.73 5.16
C ARG A 448 -19.33 -6.00 4.32
N GLY A 449 -20.35 -5.50 4.99
CA GLY A 449 -21.34 -4.63 4.41
C GLY A 449 -20.78 -3.24 4.04
N MET A 450 -21.61 -2.47 3.38
CA MET A 450 -21.23 -1.15 2.85
C MET A 450 -22.41 -0.17 2.90
N ASP A 451 -22.08 1.10 3.07
CA ASP A 451 -22.99 2.20 2.78
C ASP A 451 -22.65 2.74 1.40
N LEU A 452 -23.60 2.72 0.47
CA LEU A 452 -23.42 3.04 -0.94
C LEU A 452 -24.32 4.21 -1.36
N ALA A 453 -23.75 5.18 -2.08
CA ALA A 453 -24.51 6.22 -2.76
C ALA A 453 -24.15 6.22 -4.25
N PHE A 454 -25.17 6.25 -5.11
CA PHE A 454 -25.03 6.19 -6.55
C PHE A 454 -25.50 7.46 -7.23
N THR A 455 -24.88 7.76 -8.37
CA THR A 455 -25.39 8.66 -9.39
C THR A 455 -24.98 8.14 -10.77
N GLY A 456 -25.72 8.50 -11.82
CA GLY A 456 -25.35 8.07 -13.17
C GLY A 456 -26.11 8.84 -14.23
N ASN A 457 -25.52 8.89 -15.44
CA ASN A 457 -26.12 9.55 -16.59
C ASN A 457 -26.22 8.64 -17.83
N ILE A 458 -26.03 7.33 -17.66
CA ILE A 458 -26.26 6.36 -18.73
C ILE A 458 -27.77 6.20 -18.89
N PRO A 459 -28.34 6.49 -20.07
CA PRO A 459 -29.78 6.33 -20.28
C PRO A 459 -30.25 4.90 -20.04
N VAL A 460 -31.28 4.76 -19.21
CA VAL A 460 -31.81 3.43 -18.85
C VAL A 460 -32.48 2.80 -20.09
N ALA A 461 -32.26 1.50 -20.27
CA ALA A 461 -32.80 0.70 -21.38
C ALA A 461 -32.41 1.17 -22.81
N ALA A 462 -31.40 2.03 -22.93
CA ALA A 462 -30.90 2.53 -24.22
C ALA A 462 -29.89 1.59 -24.91
N GLY A 463 -29.60 0.42 -24.33
CA GLY A 463 -28.61 -0.52 -24.87
C GLY A 463 -27.16 -0.09 -24.63
N LEU A 464 -26.93 0.83 -23.68
CA LEU A 464 -25.61 1.36 -23.31
C LEU A 464 -25.07 0.76 -22.00
N SER A 465 -25.67 -0.35 -21.54
CA SER A 465 -25.25 -1.16 -20.36
C SER A 465 -25.18 -0.40 -19.03
N SER A 466 -26.24 0.37 -18.73
CA SER A 466 -26.37 0.99 -17.41
C SER A 466 -26.39 -0.03 -16.27
N SER A 467 -26.96 -1.21 -16.48
CA SER A 467 -26.96 -2.32 -15.51
C SER A 467 -25.56 -2.83 -15.22
N SER A 468 -24.81 -3.15 -16.27
CA SER A 468 -23.43 -3.65 -16.12
C SER A 468 -22.52 -2.59 -15.49
N ALA A 469 -22.76 -1.30 -15.75
CA ALA A 469 -22.03 -0.22 -15.07
C ALA A 469 -22.31 -0.18 -13.56
N VAL A 470 -23.56 -0.44 -13.12
CA VAL A 470 -23.87 -0.59 -11.69
C VAL A 470 -23.15 -1.80 -11.11
N VAL A 471 -23.13 -2.95 -11.81
CA VAL A 471 -22.42 -4.16 -11.36
C VAL A 471 -20.92 -3.87 -11.21
N VAL A 472 -20.28 -3.27 -12.23
CA VAL A 472 -18.85 -2.96 -12.23
C VAL A 472 -18.48 -1.97 -11.11
N ALA A 473 -19.20 -0.84 -10.99
CA ALA A 473 -18.94 0.15 -9.94
C ALA A 473 -19.12 -0.44 -8.53
N THR A 474 -20.12 -1.31 -8.34
CA THR A 474 -20.36 -2.01 -7.08
C THR A 474 -19.27 -3.04 -6.78
N ALA A 475 -18.86 -3.83 -7.77
CA ALA A 475 -17.83 -4.84 -7.60
C ALA A 475 -16.47 -4.20 -7.22
N GLU A 476 -16.08 -3.11 -7.91
CA GLU A 476 -14.89 -2.32 -7.54
C GLU A 476 -14.97 -1.83 -6.09
N ALA A 477 -16.12 -1.26 -5.69
CA ALA A 477 -16.32 -0.81 -4.31
C ALA A 477 -16.22 -1.96 -3.31
N ALA A 478 -16.84 -3.10 -3.58
CA ALA A 478 -16.83 -4.26 -2.69
C ALA A 478 -15.43 -4.88 -2.55
N ILE A 479 -14.65 -4.92 -3.62
CA ILE A 479 -13.26 -5.40 -3.63
C ILE A 479 -12.40 -4.49 -2.74
N GLU A 480 -12.47 -3.19 -2.94
CA GLU A 480 -11.70 -2.22 -2.15
C GLU A 480 -12.10 -2.22 -0.66
N VAL A 481 -13.41 -2.24 -0.37
CA VAL A 481 -13.93 -2.27 1.01
C VAL A 481 -13.45 -3.52 1.77
N ASN A 482 -13.33 -4.64 1.07
CA ASN A 482 -12.97 -5.93 1.66
C ASN A 482 -11.49 -6.30 1.45
N ALA A 483 -10.71 -5.43 0.84
CA ALA A 483 -9.30 -5.66 0.50
C ALA A 483 -9.11 -7.04 -0.16
N LEU A 484 -9.86 -7.27 -1.26
CA LEU A 484 -9.75 -8.49 -2.05
C LEU A 484 -8.71 -8.29 -3.15
N ASP A 485 -7.92 -9.30 -3.38
CA ASP A 485 -6.97 -9.34 -4.50
C ASP A 485 -7.61 -10.15 -5.64
N ILE A 486 -8.09 -9.44 -6.66
CA ILE A 486 -8.81 -10.02 -7.80
C ILE A 486 -8.14 -9.53 -9.09
N GLU A 487 -7.60 -10.46 -9.86
CA GLU A 487 -7.00 -10.15 -11.15
C GLU A 487 -8.02 -9.53 -12.13
N PRO A 488 -7.61 -8.58 -13.00
CA PRO A 488 -8.53 -7.87 -13.89
C PRO A 488 -9.40 -8.76 -14.77
N GLN A 489 -8.86 -9.86 -15.29
CA GLN A 489 -9.64 -10.82 -16.08
C GLN A 489 -10.67 -11.55 -15.21
N GLN A 490 -10.27 -11.99 -14.02
CA GLN A 490 -11.18 -12.62 -13.06
C GLN A 490 -12.29 -11.66 -12.62
N PHE A 491 -11.96 -10.37 -12.45
CA PHE A 491 -12.95 -9.32 -12.17
C PHE A 491 -14.04 -9.27 -13.23
N VAL A 492 -13.65 -9.25 -14.50
CA VAL A 492 -14.59 -9.20 -15.64
C VAL A 492 -15.50 -10.42 -15.65
N ASP A 493 -14.95 -11.62 -15.41
CA ASP A 493 -15.71 -12.86 -15.36
C ASP A 493 -16.69 -12.86 -14.17
N LEU A 494 -16.24 -12.41 -12.99
CA LEU A 494 -17.09 -12.29 -11.79
C LEU A 494 -18.26 -11.32 -12.01
N CYS A 495 -18.02 -10.20 -12.66
CA CYS A 495 -19.08 -9.23 -12.99
C CYS A 495 -20.08 -9.82 -14.00
N GLY A 496 -19.60 -10.47 -15.06
CA GLY A 496 -20.44 -11.10 -16.07
C GLY A 496 -21.31 -12.23 -15.51
N GLU A 497 -20.69 -13.13 -14.73
CA GLU A 497 -21.41 -14.20 -14.04
C GLU A 497 -22.35 -13.68 -12.94
N GLY A 498 -22.02 -12.56 -12.32
CA GLY A 498 -22.87 -11.87 -11.37
C GLY A 498 -24.21 -11.47 -11.98
N GLU A 499 -24.22 -10.90 -13.18
CA GLU A 499 -25.46 -10.53 -13.89
C GLU A 499 -26.40 -11.70 -14.17
N TRP A 500 -25.93 -12.94 -14.12
CA TRP A 500 -26.82 -14.09 -14.23
C TRP A 500 -27.84 -14.15 -13.09
N TYR A 501 -27.53 -13.53 -11.94
CA TYR A 501 -28.46 -13.38 -10.82
C TYR A 501 -29.77 -12.66 -11.23
N VAL A 502 -29.70 -11.68 -12.13
CA VAL A 502 -30.88 -10.97 -12.64
C VAL A 502 -31.52 -11.63 -13.85
N GLY A 503 -31.08 -12.83 -14.23
CA GLY A 503 -31.66 -13.64 -15.32
C GLY A 503 -31.02 -13.43 -16.69
N SER A 504 -30.02 -12.56 -16.81
CA SER A 504 -29.31 -12.32 -18.09
C SER A 504 -28.06 -13.19 -18.17
N ARG A 505 -28.19 -14.41 -18.66
CA ARG A 505 -27.02 -15.31 -18.87
C ARG A 505 -26.27 -14.93 -20.15
N GLY A 506 -25.72 -13.71 -20.17
CA GLY A 506 -24.88 -13.19 -21.25
C GLY A 506 -23.40 -13.44 -21.04
N GLY A 507 -22.56 -12.99 -21.97
CA GLY A 507 -21.11 -12.94 -21.84
C GLY A 507 -20.65 -11.71 -21.06
N SER A 508 -19.35 -11.60 -20.81
CA SER A 508 -18.70 -10.54 -20.03
C SER A 508 -18.17 -9.38 -20.89
N GLY A 509 -18.53 -9.28 -22.17
CA GLY A 509 -18.02 -8.26 -23.09
C GLY A 509 -18.31 -6.83 -22.66
N ASP A 510 -19.47 -6.57 -22.04
CA ASP A 510 -19.82 -5.26 -21.47
C ASP A 510 -18.87 -4.87 -20.34
N HIS A 511 -18.63 -5.79 -19.43
CA HIS A 511 -17.74 -5.61 -18.27
C HIS A 511 -16.28 -5.47 -18.69
N ALA A 512 -15.86 -6.21 -19.72
CA ALA A 512 -14.53 -6.07 -20.32
C ALA A 512 -14.31 -4.68 -20.90
N ALA A 513 -15.28 -4.14 -21.64
CA ALA A 513 -15.21 -2.79 -22.17
C ALA A 513 -15.07 -1.72 -21.07
N MET A 514 -15.77 -1.91 -19.94
CA MET A 514 -15.74 -1.01 -18.80
C MET A 514 -14.42 -1.09 -18.02
N LYS A 515 -13.84 -2.29 -17.91
CA LYS A 515 -12.59 -2.52 -17.15
C LYS A 515 -11.34 -2.21 -17.94
N PHE A 516 -11.30 -2.56 -19.22
CA PHE A 516 -10.12 -2.45 -20.08
C PHE A 516 -10.19 -1.31 -21.10
N GLY A 517 -11.34 -0.60 -21.17
CA GLY A 517 -11.49 0.53 -22.06
C GLY A 517 -10.50 1.62 -21.72
N ASP A 518 -9.69 2.00 -22.72
CA ASP A 518 -8.70 3.05 -22.61
C ASP A 518 -8.95 4.12 -23.68
N ARG A 519 -8.52 5.35 -23.39
CA ARG A 519 -8.76 6.51 -24.27
C ARG A 519 -8.08 6.31 -25.62
N GLY A 520 -8.87 6.44 -26.70
CA GLY A 520 -8.36 6.31 -28.06
C GLY A 520 -8.22 4.86 -28.57
N ASN A 521 -8.62 3.87 -27.77
CA ASN A 521 -8.61 2.45 -28.14
C ASN A 521 -10.03 1.89 -28.31
N ILE A 522 -10.13 0.83 -29.13
CA ILE A 522 -11.38 0.11 -29.42
C ILE A 522 -11.18 -1.36 -29.03
#